data_06f9effc6286e063ce7b0c06a3f152e3
#
_entry.id   06f9effc6286e063ce7b0c06a3f152e3
#
_cell.length_a   1.000
_cell.length_b   1.000
_cell.length_c   1.000
_cell.angle_alpha   90.00
_cell.angle_beta   90.00
_cell.angle_gamma   90.00
#
_symmetry.space_group_name_H-M   'P 1'
#
loop_
_entity.id
_entity.type
_entity.pdbx_description
1 polymer ?
#
loop_
_entity_poly.entity_id
_entity_poly.type
_entity_poly.pdbx_seq_one_letter_code
_entity_poly.pdbx_strand_id
1 'polypeptide(L)'
;MPSAACAESVKGAAAMQVAEQRMTLAGPLPGSRKSYVQGSRPDIRVPVREIALSATQTRAGELPNAPVQMYDTSGPYTDPAYRVDLRSGLPAVRRPWILARGDVEEYEGRAVRAEDDGALAEDHRMSARVFPGLGRRPLRARPGRTVTQLHYARQGVVTPEMEFIALREGLAPNIVREEVARGRAIIPANINHPESEPMIIGRNFLVKVNANIGNSAVCSSIEQEVEKLVWATRWGADTVMDLSTGRNIHATREWILRNSPVPIGTVPIYQALEKVGGRAEDLTWEAYRDTLVEQCEQGVDYFTVHAGVRLRHVPLTARRVTGIVSRGGSILAAWCLAHHQENFLYTHFEEICEILRTYDVSFSLGDGLRPGSIADANDEAQFAELETLGELTKVAWKHDVQVMIEGPGHVPMHKIRENVDLEMRICQEAPFYTLGPLTTDVAPGYDHITSAIGAAMIGWFGTAMLCYVTPKEHLGLPDKQDVREGVIAYKIAAHAADLAKGHPRAQVWDDALSKARFEFRWRDQFHLALDPERALEYHDQTLPHEGAKTAHFCSMCGPKFCSMRITQDIRDFAERSGLDPEAALREGMADKAAEFRANGSEVYS
;
A
#
# COMPACT_ATOMS: atom_id res chain seq x y z
N MET A 1 -8.35 -6.15 -35.12
CA MET A 1 -9.61 -6.81 -34.72
C MET A 1 -9.68 -6.78 -33.21
N PRO A 2 -10.70 -6.22 -32.58
CA PRO A 2 -10.81 -6.26 -31.12
C PRO A 2 -11.02 -7.70 -30.69
N SER A 3 -10.27 -8.13 -29.64
CA SER A 3 -10.40 -9.48 -29.07
C SER A 3 -11.79 -9.66 -28.45
N ALA A 4 -12.33 -10.87 -28.52
CA ALA A 4 -13.65 -11.24 -28.04
C ALA A 4 -13.92 -10.97 -26.53
N ALA A 5 -12.92 -10.57 -25.77
CA ALA A 5 -13.02 -10.22 -24.35
C ALA A 5 -13.71 -8.87 -24.07
N CYS A 6 -13.82 -7.96 -25.05
CA CYS A 6 -14.49 -6.66 -24.89
C CYS A 6 -15.98 -6.65 -25.30
N ALA A 7 -16.54 -7.72 -25.81
CA ALA A 7 -17.91 -7.75 -26.38
C ALA A 7 -19.03 -8.07 -25.37
N GLU A 8 -18.74 -8.27 -24.07
CA GLU A 8 -19.74 -8.71 -23.08
C GLU A 8 -20.23 -7.61 -22.14
N SER A 9 -20.47 -6.40 -22.64
CA SER A 9 -21.00 -5.29 -21.80
C SER A 9 -22.49 -5.39 -21.44
N VAL A 10 -23.19 -6.48 -21.78
CA VAL A 10 -24.64 -6.62 -21.56
C VAL A 10 -25.01 -7.44 -20.32
N LYS A 11 -24.03 -7.98 -19.58
CA LYS A 11 -24.26 -8.81 -18.39
C LYS A 11 -23.95 -8.09 -17.04
N GLY A 12 -23.93 -6.77 -16.99
CA GLY A 12 -23.48 -6.01 -15.82
C GLY A 12 -24.14 -6.40 -14.49
N ALA A 13 -25.46 -6.58 -14.45
CA ALA A 13 -26.17 -6.99 -13.22
C ALA A 13 -25.85 -8.44 -12.80
N ALA A 14 -25.69 -9.35 -13.76
CA ALA A 14 -25.34 -10.74 -13.49
C ALA A 14 -23.87 -10.88 -13.08
N ALA A 15 -22.96 -10.09 -13.68
CA ALA A 15 -21.54 -10.09 -13.33
C ALA A 15 -21.31 -9.52 -11.93
N MET A 16 -22.00 -8.44 -11.52
CA MET A 16 -21.97 -7.93 -10.15
C MET A 16 -22.52 -8.94 -9.14
N GLN A 17 -23.59 -9.65 -9.46
CA GLN A 17 -24.15 -10.69 -8.59
C GLN A 17 -23.18 -11.87 -8.41
N VAL A 18 -22.41 -12.21 -9.44
CA VAL A 18 -21.36 -13.24 -9.39
C VAL A 18 -20.14 -12.73 -8.60
N ALA A 19 -19.79 -11.44 -8.73
CA ALA A 19 -18.72 -10.83 -7.95
C ALA A 19 -19.11 -10.75 -6.46
N GLU A 20 -20.33 -10.34 -6.13
CA GLU A 20 -20.89 -10.37 -4.77
C GLU A 20 -20.85 -11.77 -4.15
N GLN A 21 -21.20 -12.82 -4.90
CA GLN A 21 -21.09 -14.21 -4.44
C GLN A 21 -19.65 -14.66 -4.23
N ARG A 22 -18.73 -14.25 -5.11
CA ARG A 22 -17.29 -14.56 -4.96
C ARG A 22 -16.66 -13.83 -3.78
N MET A 23 -17.08 -12.60 -3.50
CA MET A 23 -16.55 -11.80 -2.37
C MET A 23 -17.08 -12.29 -1.02
N THR A 24 -18.34 -12.71 -0.93
CA THR A 24 -18.87 -13.37 0.29
C THR A 24 -18.15 -14.68 0.62
N LEU A 25 -17.54 -15.32 -0.39
CA LEU A 25 -16.74 -16.53 -0.20
C LEU A 25 -15.27 -16.23 0.16
N ALA A 26 -14.83 -14.96 0.14
CA ALA A 26 -13.43 -14.61 0.43
C ALA A 26 -13.04 -14.90 1.88
N GLY A 27 -13.90 -14.59 2.86
CA GLY A 27 -13.69 -14.88 4.28
C GLY A 27 -12.31 -14.51 4.85
N PRO A 28 -12.05 -14.78 6.13
CA PRO A 28 -10.74 -14.57 6.72
C PRO A 28 -9.70 -15.49 6.07
N LEU A 29 -8.42 -15.08 6.13
CA LEU A 29 -7.31 -15.95 5.72
C LEU A 29 -7.25 -17.21 6.59
N PRO A 30 -6.77 -18.35 6.08
CA PRO A 30 -6.71 -19.60 6.83
C PRO A 30 -6.08 -19.44 8.21
N GLY A 31 -6.67 -20.09 9.21
CA GLY A 31 -6.18 -20.10 10.60
C GLY A 31 -6.22 -18.76 11.33
N SER A 32 -6.90 -17.78 10.78
CA SER A 32 -7.06 -16.47 11.40
C SER A 32 -8.53 -16.12 11.64
N ARG A 33 -8.75 -15.25 12.60
CA ARG A 33 -10.05 -14.61 12.81
C ARG A 33 -9.88 -13.10 12.86
N LYS A 34 -10.93 -12.38 12.49
CA LYS A 34 -10.99 -10.94 12.73
C LYS A 34 -11.36 -10.68 14.19
N SER A 35 -10.58 -9.85 14.84
CA SER A 35 -10.89 -9.30 16.16
C SER A 35 -10.65 -7.78 16.15
N TYR A 36 -11.01 -7.10 17.23
CA TYR A 36 -10.92 -5.64 17.30
C TYR A 36 -10.24 -5.21 18.58
N VAL A 37 -9.23 -4.35 18.46
CA VAL A 37 -8.63 -3.65 19.60
C VAL A 37 -9.47 -2.41 19.89
N GLN A 38 -9.95 -2.28 21.12
CA GLN A 38 -10.82 -1.19 21.55
C GLN A 38 -10.00 0.03 21.93
N GLY A 39 -10.38 1.21 21.43
CA GLY A 39 -9.86 2.51 21.86
C GLY A 39 -10.53 3.08 23.12
N SER A 40 -10.24 4.35 23.40
CA SER A 40 -10.83 5.07 24.55
C SER A 40 -12.33 5.30 24.40
N ARG A 41 -12.85 5.25 23.18
CA ARG A 41 -14.26 5.43 22.83
C ARG A 41 -14.81 4.14 22.21
N PRO A 42 -16.10 3.81 22.42
CA PRO A 42 -16.72 2.61 21.86
C PRO A 42 -16.69 2.54 20.32
N ASP A 43 -16.64 3.70 19.64
CA ASP A 43 -16.61 3.83 18.19
C ASP A 43 -15.19 3.82 17.59
N ILE A 44 -14.14 3.75 18.42
CA ILE A 44 -12.76 3.53 17.98
C ILE A 44 -12.43 2.05 18.15
N ARG A 45 -12.51 1.31 17.06
CA ARG A 45 -12.28 -0.15 17.02
C ARG A 45 -11.32 -0.46 15.87
N VAL A 46 -10.10 -0.88 16.23
CA VAL A 46 -9.05 -1.19 15.25
C VAL A 46 -9.10 -2.66 14.88
N PRO A 47 -9.37 -3.02 13.61
CA PRO A 47 -9.44 -4.40 13.18
C PRO A 47 -8.05 -5.03 13.18
N VAL A 48 -7.97 -6.26 13.68
CA VAL A 48 -6.76 -7.06 13.65
C VAL A 48 -7.07 -8.47 13.16
N ARG A 49 -6.18 -9.01 12.37
CA ARG A 49 -6.09 -10.42 12.07
C ARG A 49 -5.41 -11.10 13.24
N GLU A 50 -6.15 -11.92 13.98
CA GLU A 50 -5.64 -12.69 15.10
C GLU A 50 -5.41 -14.14 14.68
N ILE A 51 -4.19 -14.62 14.89
CA ILE A 51 -3.74 -15.97 14.57
C ILE A 51 -3.52 -16.72 15.87
N ALA A 52 -4.39 -17.67 16.17
CA ALA A 52 -4.22 -18.57 17.29
C ALA A 52 -3.09 -19.57 17.01
N LEU A 53 -2.23 -19.81 17.99
CA LEU A 53 -1.11 -20.72 17.87
C LEU A 53 -1.33 -21.98 18.74
N SER A 54 -0.90 -23.12 18.22
CA SER A 54 -0.88 -24.38 18.95
C SER A 54 0.12 -24.30 20.11
N ALA A 55 -0.13 -25.06 21.17
CA ALA A 55 0.80 -25.16 22.30
C ALA A 55 2.12 -25.81 21.86
N THR A 56 3.21 -25.37 22.46
CA THR A 56 4.51 -26.02 22.35
C THR A 56 4.48 -27.30 23.20
N GLN A 57 4.80 -28.43 22.60
CA GLN A 57 4.93 -29.69 23.30
C GLN A 57 6.26 -29.76 24.02
N THR A 58 6.24 -29.91 25.34
CA THR A 58 7.43 -30.10 26.18
C THR A 58 7.29 -31.38 27.01
N ARG A 59 8.36 -31.88 27.59
CA ARG A 59 8.31 -33.04 28.49
C ARG A 59 7.52 -32.77 29.76
N ALA A 60 7.50 -31.51 30.20
CA ALA A 60 6.74 -31.10 31.39
C ALA A 60 5.24 -30.90 31.09
N GLY A 61 4.82 -31.04 29.83
CA GLY A 61 3.47 -30.82 29.35
C GLY A 61 3.38 -29.78 28.26
N GLU A 62 2.17 -29.32 27.96
CA GLU A 62 1.89 -28.32 26.94
C GLU A 62 2.13 -26.92 27.49
N LEU A 63 2.91 -26.13 26.75
CA LEU A 63 3.12 -24.71 27.02
C LEU A 63 2.31 -23.88 26.00
N PRO A 64 1.32 -23.08 26.43
CA PRO A 64 0.51 -22.28 25.51
C PRO A 64 1.35 -21.18 24.86
N ASN A 65 1.08 -20.92 23.57
CA ASN A 65 1.65 -19.79 22.84
C ASN A 65 0.60 -18.67 22.73
N ALA A 66 1.03 -17.43 22.95
CA ALA A 66 0.16 -16.27 22.76
C ALA A 66 -0.23 -16.12 21.28
N PRO A 67 -1.45 -15.68 20.97
CA PRO A 67 -1.85 -15.40 19.59
C PRO A 67 -1.03 -14.23 19.04
N VAL A 68 -0.79 -14.26 17.73
CA VAL A 68 -0.19 -13.13 17.00
C VAL A 68 -1.29 -12.26 16.42
N GLN A 69 -1.19 -10.95 16.64
CA GLN A 69 -2.14 -9.97 16.12
C GLN A 69 -1.43 -9.04 15.14
N MET A 70 -2.03 -8.88 13.96
CA MET A 70 -1.59 -7.96 12.91
C MET A 70 -2.75 -7.09 12.48
N TYR A 71 -2.47 -5.85 12.08
CA TYR A 71 -3.50 -4.99 11.50
C TYR A 71 -4.09 -5.65 10.24
N ASP A 72 -5.41 -5.57 10.09
CA ASP A 72 -6.14 -6.15 8.97
C ASP A 72 -6.68 -5.03 8.07
N THR A 73 -6.01 -4.78 6.94
CA THR A 73 -6.36 -3.75 5.96
C THR A 73 -7.63 -4.02 5.18
N SER A 74 -8.20 -5.23 5.30
CA SER A 74 -9.38 -5.62 4.52
C SER A 74 -10.69 -4.98 5.01
N GLY A 75 -10.66 -4.16 6.06
CA GLY A 75 -11.87 -3.60 6.65
C GLY A 75 -12.84 -4.72 7.04
N PRO A 76 -14.15 -4.62 6.74
CA PRO A 76 -15.11 -5.66 7.10
C PRO A 76 -15.13 -6.88 6.17
N TYR A 77 -14.39 -6.90 5.05
CA TYR A 77 -14.46 -7.96 4.04
C TYR A 77 -14.07 -9.35 4.54
N THR A 78 -13.28 -9.44 5.59
CA THR A 78 -12.87 -10.70 6.23
C THR A 78 -13.58 -10.96 7.55
N ASP A 79 -14.56 -10.14 7.94
CA ASP A 79 -15.38 -10.32 9.14
C ASP A 79 -16.57 -11.23 8.83
N PRO A 80 -16.66 -12.45 9.38
CA PRO A 80 -17.78 -13.35 9.12
C PRO A 80 -19.12 -12.85 9.67
N ALA A 81 -19.10 -11.88 10.59
CA ALA A 81 -20.30 -11.24 11.12
C ALA A 81 -20.85 -10.13 10.21
N TYR A 82 -20.09 -9.69 9.22
CA TYR A 82 -20.48 -8.61 8.31
C TYR A 82 -20.90 -9.18 6.94
N ARG A 83 -22.12 -8.84 6.54
CA ARG A 83 -22.59 -9.16 5.19
C ARG A 83 -22.17 -8.04 4.23
N VAL A 84 -21.26 -8.35 3.36
CA VAL A 84 -20.79 -7.42 2.32
C VAL A 84 -21.89 -7.19 1.29
N ASP A 85 -22.23 -5.93 1.05
CA ASP A 85 -23.07 -5.47 -0.04
C ASP A 85 -22.37 -4.30 -0.74
N LEU A 86 -21.78 -4.56 -1.88
CA LEU A 86 -21.04 -3.55 -2.65
C LEU A 86 -21.91 -2.38 -3.11
N ARG A 87 -23.22 -2.57 -3.21
CA ARG A 87 -24.17 -1.51 -3.62
C ARG A 87 -24.52 -0.56 -2.50
N SER A 88 -24.44 -1.02 -1.26
CA SER A 88 -24.62 -0.20 -0.07
C SER A 88 -23.35 0.53 0.34
N GLY A 89 -22.19 0.03 -0.11
CA GLY A 89 -20.88 0.49 0.32
C GLY A 89 -20.53 0.09 1.76
N LEU A 90 -19.40 0.55 2.24
CA LEU A 90 -18.92 0.30 3.59
C LEU A 90 -19.55 1.25 4.62
N PRO A 91 -19.59 0.88 5.91
CA PRO A 91 -20.00 1.78 6.97
C PRO A 91 -19.11 3.03 7.05
N ALA A 92 -19.73 4.18 7.21
CA ALA A 92 -19.05 5.47 7.32
C ALA A 92 -18.47 5.67 8.74
N VAL A 93 -17.44 4.89 9.08
CA VAL A 93 -16.86 4.76 10.44
C VAL A 93 -16.35 6.11 11.00
N ARG A 94 -15.82 6.99 10.16
CA ARG A 94 -15.28 8.30 10.57
C ARG A 94 -16.32 9.42 10.59
N ARG A 95 -17.52 9.24 10.00
CA ARG A 95 -18.52 10.31 9.92
C ARG A 95 -18.90 10.92 11.28
N PRO A 96 -19.13 10.13 12.35
CA PRO A 96 -19.40 10.69 13.69
C PRO A 96 -18.25 11.55 14.22
N TRP A 97 -16.99 11.15 13.96
CA TRP A 97 -15.81 11.90 14.41
C TRP A 97 -15.67 13.23 13.67
N ILE A 98 -15.87 13.23 12.35
CA ILE A 98 -15.83 14.42 11.49
C ILE A 98 -16.89 15.43 11.94
N LEU A 99 -18.14 15.00 12.10
CA LEU A 99 -19.24 15.89 12.49
C LEU A 99 -19.11 16.42 13.92
N ALA A 100 -18.57 15.61 14.84
CA ALA A 100 -18.39 16.02 16.25
C ALA A 100 -17.40 17.19 16.43
N ARG A 101 -16.50 17.42 15.45
CA ARG A 101 -15.57 18.57 15.47
C ARG A 101 -16.27 19.92 15.26
N GLY A 102 -17.43 19.91 14.57
CA GLY A 102 -18.27 21.11 14.40
C GLY A 102 -17.72 22.16 13.43
N ASP A 103 -16.68 21.82 12.67
CA ASP A 103 -15.95 22.70 11.75
C ASP A 103 -16.24 22.45 10.27
N VAL A 104 -17.12 21.50 9.97
CA VAL A 104 -17.61 21.19 8.63
C VAL A 104 -19.06 21.59 8.42
N GLU A 105 -19.45 21.76 7.15
CA GLU A 105 -20.84 21.97 6.73
C GLU A 105 -21.16 21.10 5.50
N GLU A 106 -22.40 20.66 5.42
CA GLU A 106 -22.94 20.05 4.20
C GLU A 106 -23.34 21.15 3.21
N TYR A 107 -23.12 20.92 1.92
CA TYR A 107 -23.52 21.85 0.86
C TYR A 107 -23.93 21.11 -0.41
N GLU A 108 -24.42 21.81 -1.42
CA GLU A 108 -24.97 21.20 -2.63
C GLU A 108 -23.90 20.42 -3.43
N GLY A 109 -22.67 20.91 -3.39
CA GLY A 109 -21.60 20.35 -4.18
C GLY A 109 -21.67 20.68 -5.67
N ARG A 110 -20.70 20.15 -6.41
CA ARG A 110 -20.61 20.26 -7.85
C ARG A 110 -21.54 19.24 -8.52
N ALA A 111 -22.29 19.66 -9.54
CA ALA A 111 -23.07 18.71 -10.35
C ALA A 111 -22.13 17.81 -11.19
N VAL A 112 -22.41 16.51 -11.20
CA VAL A 112 -21.70 15.55 -12.08
C VAL A 112 -22.08 15.82 -13.54
N ARG A 113 -21.08 15.82 -14.43
CA ARG A 113 -21.24 16.08 -15.87
C ARG A 113 -20.80 14.86 -16.67
N ALA A 114 -21.24 14.79 -17.93
CA ALA A 114 -20.89 13.67 -18.81
C ALA A 114 -19.37 13.59 -19.07
N GLU A 115 -18.70 14.73 -19.15
CA GLU A 115 -17.25 14.84 -19.32
C GLU A 115 -16.44 14.27 -18.16
N ASP A 116 -17.03 14.16 -16.97
CA ASP A 116 -16.38 13.57 -15.79
C ASP A 116 -16.10 12.07 -15.97
N ASP A 117 -16.87 11.40 -16.82
CA ASP A 117 -16.69 10.01 -17.22
C ASP A 117 -15.86 9.82 -18.50
N GLY A 118 -15.23 10.87 -19.00
CA GLY A 118 -14.42 10.92 -20.23
C GLY A 118 -15.21 11.45 -21.42
N ALA A 119 -14.56 12.26 -22.27
CA ALA A 119 -15.15 12.98 -23.41
C ALA A 119 -15.84 12.08 -24.47
N LEU A 120 -15.57 10.76 -24.44
CA LEU A 120 -16.11 9.77 -25.36
C LEU A 120 -17.33 9.02 -24.80
N ALA A 121 -17.92 9.44 -23.70
CA ALA A 121 -19.13 8.87 -23.15
C ALA A 121 -20.37 9.30 -23.96
N GLU A 122 -20.43 8.96 -25.24
CA GLU A 122 -21.61 9.19 -26.09
C GLU A 122 -22.85 8.37 -25.66
N ASP A 123 -22.69 7.40 -24.79
CA ASP A 123 -23.78 6.54 -24.34
C ASP A 123 -24.35 7.05 -23.01
N HIS A 124 -25.34 7.93 -23.11
CA HIS A 124 -26.09 8.52 -21.99
C HIS A 124 -26.86 7.54 -21.10
N ARG A 125 -26.54 6.24 -21.12
CA ARG A 125 -27.08 5.24 -20.19
C ARG A 125 -26.38 5.25 -18.84
N MET A 126 -26.11 6.43 -18.31
CA MET A 126 -25.42 6.63 -17.04
C MET A 126 -26.18 6.02 -15.83
N SER A 127 -27.51 5.86 -15.90
CA SER A 127 -28.31 5.45 -14.74
C SER A 127 -28.00 4.05 -14.17
N ALA A 128 -27.44 3.14 -14.97
CA ALA A 128 -27.10 1.79 -14.52
C ALA A 128 -25.68 1.69 -13.89
N ARG A 129 -24.85 2.72 -14.06
CA ARG A 129 -23.44 2.73 -13.60
C ARG A 129 -23.22 3.64 -12.40
N VAL A 130 -24.17 4.51 -12.08
CA VAL A 130 -24.13 5.36 -10.89
C VAL A 130 -24.19 4.48 -9.64
N PHE A 131 -23.35 4.80 -8.66
CA PHE A 131 -23.37 4.09 -7.38
C PHE A 131 -24.75 4.27 -6.71
N PRO A 132 -25.46 3.18 -6.33
CA PRO A 132 -26.75 3.29 -5.71
C PRO A 132 -26.68 3.99 -4.34
N GLY A 133 -27.62 4.87 -4.04
CA GLY A 133 -27.69 5.51 -2.72
C GLY A 133 -26.82 6.77 -2.55
N LEU A 134 -26.28 7.33 -3.62
CA LEU A 134 -25.60 8.64 -3.62
C LEU A 134 -26.56 9.82 -3.40
N GLY A 135 -27.30 9.80 -2.29
CA GLY A 135 -28.05 10.98 -1.81
C GLY A 135 -27.25 11.83 -0.82
N ARG A 136 -25.94 11.54 -0.66
CA ARG A 136 -25.09 12.21 0.33
C ARG A 136 -24.54 13.51 -0.26
N ARG A 137 -24.86 14.63 0.43
CA ARG A 137 -24.22 15.91 0.13
C ARG A 137 -22.78 15.90 0.62
N PRO A 138 -21.84 16.47 -0.13
CA PRO A 138 -20.44 16.57 0.31
C PRO A 138 -20.31 17.52 1.50
N LEU A 139 -19.28 17.24 2.30
CA LEU A 139 -18.82 18.11 3.37
C LEU A 139 -17.68 19.00 2.86
N ARG A 140 -17.60 20.22 3.44
CA ARG A 140 -16.45 21.10 3.32
C ARG A 140 -16.17 21.79 4.65
N ALA A 141 -14.96 22.32 4.80
CA ALA A 141 -14.65 23.19 5.92
C ALA A 141 -15.59 24.40 5.93
N ARG A 142 -16.08 24.79 7.11
CA ARG A 142 -16.84 26.06 7.28
C ARG A 142 -15.96 27.26 6.94
N PRO A 143 -16.51 28.39 6.49
CA PRO A 143 -15.74 29.60 6.23
C PRO A 143 -14.80 29.95 7.39
N GLY A 144 -13.52 30.16 7.09
CA GLY A 144 -12.50 30.49 8.08
C GLY A 144 -12.02 29.32 8.96
N ARG A 145 -12.45 28.08 8.70
CA ARG A 145 -11.98 26.89 9.39
C ARG A 145 -11.01 26.08 8.49
N THR A 146 -10.13 25.33 9.14
CA THR A 146 -9.26 24.35 8.52
C THR A 146 -9.53 22.99 9.17
N VAL A 147 -9.66 21.93 8.36
CA VAL A 147 -10.10 20.59 8.81
C VAL A 147 -9.03 19.52 8.64
N THR A 148 -7.79 19.92 8.35
CA THR A 148 -6.71 18.97 8.08
C THR A 148 -6.14 18.37 9.37
N GLN A 149 -5.70 17.12 9.30
CA GLN A 149 -5.04 16.45 10.42
C GLN A 149 -3.78 17.19 10.85
N LEU A 150 -3.05 17.83 9.92
CA LEU A 150 -1.90 18.67 10.21
C LEU A 150 -2.28 19.89 11.07
N HIS A 151 -3.41 20.53 10.74
CA HIS A 151 -3.92 21.66 11.52
C HIS A 151 -4.23 21.26 12.96
N TYR A 152 -4.99 20.19 13.16
CA TYR A 152 -5.32 19.70 14.50
C TYR A 152 -4.06 19.31 15.29
N ALA A 153 -3.12 18.62 14.65
CA ALA A 153 -1.87 18.22 15.27
C ALA A 153 -1.06 19.43 15.77
N ARG A 154 -0.98 20.51 14.97
CA ARG A 154 -0.31 21.76 15.32
C ARG A 154 -1.02 22.51 16.45
N GLN A 155 -2.34 22.37 16.56
CA GLN A 155 -3.11 22.90 17.70
C GLN A 155 -2.98 22.05 18.97
N GLY A 156 -2.18 20.98 18.94
CA GLY A 156 -2.01 20.08 20.09
C GLY A 156 -3.15 19.08 20.28
N VAL A 157 -4.07 18.97 19.32
CA VAL A 157 -5.25 18.09 19.38
C VAL A 157 -4.87 16.69 18.91
N VAL A 158 -5.16 15.68 19.73
CA VAL A 158 -5.17 14.26 19.31
C VAL A 158 -6.57 13.94 18.80
N THR A 159 -6.69 13.70 17.50
CA THR A 159 -7.96 13.34 16.87
C THR A 159 -8.30 11.86 17.09
N PRO A 160 -9.56 11.43 16.91
CA PRO A 160 -9.91 10.00 16.92
C PRO A 160 -9.13 9.20 15.87
N GLU A 161 -8.83 9.80 14.71
CA GLU A 161 -7.98 9.22 13.68
C GLU A 161 -6.56 8.94 14.21
N MET A 162 -5.96 9.86 14.96
CA MET A 162 -4.62 9.69 15.57
C MET A 162 -4.63 8.61 16.66
N GLU A 163 -5.70 8.50 17.44
CA GLU A 163 -5.85 7.43 18.42
C GLU A 163 -5.98 6.05 17.75
N PHE A 164 -6.81 5.96 16.70
CA PHE A 164 -6.93 4.74 15.91
C PHE A 164 -5.57 4.27 15.38
N ILE A 165 -4.81 5.22 14.80
CA ILE A 165 -3.45 4.96 14.27
C ILE A 165 -2.50 4.52 15.39
N ALA A 166 -2.54 5.15 16.54
CA ALA A 166 -1.70 4.79 17.69
C ALA A 166 -1.91 3.33 18.10
N LEU A 167 -3.16 2.88 18.14
CA LEU A 167 -3.51 1.48 18.40
C LEU A 167 -3.03 0.54 17.27
N ARG A 168 -3.23 0.97 16.02
CA ARG A 168 -2.78 0.24 14.83
C ARG A 168 -1.27 0.01 14.83
N GLU A 169 -0.50 1.06 15.13
CA GLU A 169 0.97 1.04 15.10
C GLU A 169 1.60 0.54 16.43
N GLY A 170 0.82 0.47 17.51
CA GLY A 170 1.32 0.11 18.84
C GLY A 170 2.17 1.20 19.48
N LEU A 171 1.83 2.46 19.24
CA LEU A 171 2.53 3.66 19.71
C LEU A 171 1.61 4.52 20.58
N ALA A 172 2.20 5.50 21.29
CA ALA A 172 1.39 6.47 22.04
C ALA A 172 0.75 7.51 21.09
N PRO A 173 -0.51 7.95 21.32
CA PRO A 173 -1.21 8.91 20.46
C PRO A 173 -0.47 10.24 20.29
N ASN A 174 0.26 10.69 21.33
CA ASN A 174 1.08 11.90 21.24
C ASN A 174 2.23 11.80 20.24
N ILE A 175 2.82 10.61 20.06
CA ILE A 175 3.86 10.38 19.04
C ILE A 175 3.27 10.60 17.65
N VAL A 176 2.08 10.03 17.39
CA VAL A 176 1.36 10.21 16.12
C VAL A 176 1.12 11.70 15.86
N ARG A 177 0.56 12.41 16.85
CA ARG A 177 0.30 13.85 16.75
C ARG A 177 1.58 14.67 16.49
N GLU A 178 2.67 14.37 17.20
CA GLU A 178 3.93 15.10 17.05
C GLU A 178 4.58 14.92 15.70
N GLU A 179 4.58 13.69 15.16
CA GLU A 179 5.12 13.42 13.82
C GLU A 179 4.30 14.14 12.74
N VAL A 180 2.96 14.13 12.85
CA VAL A 180 2.09 14.88 11.94
C VAL A 180 2.31 16.39 12.08
N ALA A 181 2.34 16.93 13.31
CA ALA A 181 2.55 18.37 13.55
C ALA A 181 3.85 18.90 12.94
N ARG A 182 4.89 18.08 12.88
CA ARG A 182 6.20 18.40 12.29
C ARG A 182 6.22 18.23 10.76
N GLY A 183 5.17 17.67 10.15
CA GLY A 183 5.12 17.33 8.73
C GLY A 183 5.90 16.07 8.36
N ARG A 184 6.41 15.29 9.33
CA ARG A 184 7.17 14.05 9.11
C ARG A 184 6.30 12.81 8.94
N ALA A 185 5.01 12.98 9.10
CA ALA A 185 4.00 11.97 8.81
C ALA A 185 2.72 12.63 8.30
N ILE A 186 1.96 11.90 7.49
CA ILE A 186 0.64 12.33 7.01
C ILE A 186 -0.42 11.28 7.33
N ILE A 187 -1.64 11.75 7.51
CA ILE A 187 -2.85 10.94 7.66
C ILE A 187 -3.79 11.29 6.51
N PRO A 188 -3.77 10.56 5.38
CA PRO A 188 -4.69 10.78 4.28
C PRO A 188 -6.11 10.44 4.73
N ALA A 189 -6.97 11.44 4.86
CA ALA A 189 -8.27 11.24 5.54
C ALA A 189 -9.32 12.27 5.10
N ASN A 190 -9.61 12.33 3.78
CA ASN A 190 -10.63 13.22 3.25
C ASN A 190 -11.94 13.10 4.05
N ILE A 191 -12.53 14.23 4.41
CA ILE A 191 -13.80 14.28 5.16
C ILE A 191 -14.99 13.69 4.38
N ASN A 192 -14.86 13.53 3.06
CA ASN A 192 -15.84 12.91 2.18
C ASN A 192 -15.61 11.41 1.90
N HIS A 193 -14.59 10.82 2.54
CA HIS A 193 -14.33 9.37 2.54
C HIS A 193 -14.39 8.79 3.96
N PRO A 194 -15.55 8.92 4.65
CA PRO A 194 -15.65 8.45 6.04
C PRO A 194 -15.68 6.93 6.18
N GLU A 195 -15.73 6.18 5.10
CA GLU A 195 -15.64 4.72 5.06
C GLU A 195 -14.23 4.22 5.34
N SER A 196 -13.19 5.00 5.02
CA SER A 196 -11.80 4.61 5.21
C SER A 196 -11.40 4.54 6.68
N GLU A 197 -10.64 3.51 7.03
CA GLU A 197 -9.97 3.37 8.31
C GLU A 197 -8.70 4.22 8.33
N PRO A 198 -8.42 4.97 9.41
CA PRO A 198 -7.25 5.82 9.47
C PRO A 198 -5.93 5.06 9.36
N MET A 199 -5.01 5.61 8.58
CA MET A 199 -3.63 5.12 8.49
C MET A 199 -2.65 6.29 8.42
N ILE A 200 -1.39 6.03 8.74
CA ILE A 200 -0.33 7.03 8.74
C ILE A 200 0.80 6.61 7.80
N ILE A 201 1.34 7.57 7.08
CA ILE A 201 2.53 7.42 6.25
C ILE A 201 3.63 8.28 6.88
N GLY A 202 4.69 7.65 7.38
CA GLY A 202 5.80 8.32 8.03
C GLY A 202 6.92 7.35 8.39
N ARG A 203 8.18 7.82 8.36
CA ARG A 203 9.37 6.95 8.51
C ARG A 203 9.45 6.22 9.85
N ASN A 204 8.84 6.77 10.91
CA ASN A 204 8.86 6.21 12.27
C ASN A 204 7.74 5.17 12.50
N PHE A 205 6.94 4.89 11.49
CA PHE A 205 5.85 3.91 11.50
C PHE A 205 6.20 2.72 10.62
N LEU A 206 5.37 1.68 10.66
CA LEU A 206 5.49 0.57 9.72
C LEU A 206 5.44 1.09 8.28
N VAL A 207 6.29 0.55 7.41
CA VAL A 207 6.31 0.90 5.98
C VAL A 207 4.99 0.49 5.33
N LYS A 208 4.35 1.43 4.64
CA LYS A 208 3.07 1.22 3.97
C LYS A 208 3.25 0.75 2.53
N VAL A 209 2.28 0.01 2.04
CA VAL A 209 2.25 -0.48 0.66
C VAL A 209 1.03 0.09 -0.05
N ASN A 210 1.27 0.77 -1.16
CA ASN A 210 0.23 1.22 -2.08
C ASN A 210 0.10 0.24 -3.26
N ALA A 211 -1.15 -0.11 -3.61
CA ALA A 211 -1.46 -0.85 -4.82
C ALA A 211 -2.13 0.07 -5.85
N ASN A 212 -1.64 0.05 -7.10
CA ASN A 212 -2.24 0.77 -8.21
C ASN A 212 -3.28 -0.12 -8.91
N ILE A 213 -4.49 0.40 -9.08
CA ILE A 213 -5.54 -0.18 -9.90
C ILE A 213 -6.05 0.88 -10.88
N GLY A 214 -6.98 0.52 -11.72
CA GLY A 214 -7.61 1.46 -12.65
C GLY A 214 -7.88 0.81 -14.00
N ASN A 215 -8.96 1.25 -14.64
CA ASN A 215 -9.28 0.84 -15.99
C ASN A 215 -8.45 1.62 -17.03
N SER A 216 -8.44 1.11 -18.25
CA SER A 216 -7.88 1.79 -19.41
C SER A 216 -8.93 1.86 -20.53
N ALA A 217 -8.64 2.63 -21.57
CA ALA A 217 -9.54 2.75 -22.72
C ALA A 217 -9.84 1.42 -23.43
N VAL A 218 -9.03 0.38 -23.18
CA VAL A 218 -9.12 -0.92 -23.87
C VAL A 218 -9.47 -2.08 -22.95
N CYS A 219 -9.41 -1.90 -21.63
CA CYS A 219 -9.54 -3.03 -20.69
C CYS A 219 -10.09 -2.63 -19.32
N SER A 220 -10.76 -3.59 -18.68
CA SER A 220 -11.33 -3.57 -17.33
C SER A 220 -12.70 -2.89 -17.18
N SER A 221 -13.51 -3.41 -16.28
CA SER A 221 -14.84 -2.90 -15.91
C SER A 221 -14.84 -2.36 -14.49
N ILE A 222 -15.90 -1.64 -14.09
CA ILE A 222 -16.09 -1.15 -12.72
C ILE A 222 -16.00 -2.31 -11.72
N GLU A 223 -16.68 -3.43 -12.01
CA GLU A 223 -16.72 -4.60 -11.15
C GLU A 223 -15.32 -5.22 -10.96
N GLN A 224 -14.52 -5.27 -12.03
CA GLN A 224 -13.15 -5.77 -11.98
C GLN A 224 -12.24 -4.86 -11.13
N GLU A 225 -12.43 -3.53 -11.21
CA GLU A 225 -11.65 -2.60 -10.39
C GLU A 225 -12.01 -2.70 -8.91
N VAL A 226 -13.30 -2.84 -8.57
CA VAL A 226 -13.73 -3.09 -7.19
C VAL A 226 -13.22 -4.45 -6.69
N GLU A 227 -13.23 -5.50 -7.53
CA GLU A 227 -12.64 -6.80 -7.17
C GLU A 227 -11.14 -6.67 -6.89
N LYS A 228 -10.39 -5.92 -7.71
CA LYS A 228 -8.96 -5.67 -7.47
C LYS A 228 -8.72 -4.88 -6.18
N LEU A 229 -9.55 -3.88 -5.88
CA LEU A 229 -9.50 -3.13 -4.62
C LEU A 229 -9.62 -4.07 -3.41
N VAL A 230 -10.70 -4.85 -3.34
CA VAL A 230 -10.94 -5.76 -2.22
C VAL A 230 -9.84 -6.81 -2.12
N TRP A 231 -9.35 -7.28 -3.27
CA TRP A 231 -8.25 -8.23 -3.32
C TRP A 231 -6.94 -7.65 -2.82
N ALA A 232 -6.59 -6.42 -3.22
CA ALA A 232 -5.41 -5.71 -2.74
C ALA A 232 -5.44 -5.53 -1.22
N THR A 233 -6.57 -5.06 -0.67
CA THR A 233 -6.73 -4.86 0.78
C THR A 233 -6.70 -6.16 1.57
N ARG A 234 -7.26 -7.27 1.03
CA ARG A 234 -7.17 -8.60 1.64
C ARG A 234 -5.71 -9.06 1.81
N TRP A 235 -4.84 -8.76 0.84
CA TRP A 235 -3.43 -9.14 0.87
C TRP A 235 -2.52 -8.14 1.58
N GLY A 236 -3.08 -7.06 2.10
CA GLY A 236 -2.37 -6.15 2.99
C GLY A 236 -1.96 -4.82 2.38
N ALA A 237 -2.52 -4.41 1.24
CA ALA A 237 -2.34 -3.05 0.75
C ALA A 237 -2.90 -2.05 1.77
N ASP A 238 -2.09 -1.07 2.15
CA ASP A 238 -2.42 -0.04 3.14
C ASP A 238 -3.16 1.15 2.52
N THR A 239 -3.02 1.33 1.22
CA THR A 239 -3.72 2.32 0.39
C THR A 239 -3.81 1.81 -1.04
N VAL A 240 -4.72 2.39 -1.82
CA VAL A 240 -4.90 2.06 -3.23
C VAL A 240 -4.98 3.35 -4.04
N MET A 241 -4.31 3.37 -5.20
CA MET A 241 -4.49 4.46 -6.16
C MET A 241 -5.35 4.01 -7.33
N ASP A 242 -6.38 4.80 -7.64
CA ASP A 242 -7.16 4.68 -8.87
C ASP A 242 -6.51 5.50 -9.98
N LEU A 243 -5.90 4.81 -10.93
CA LEU A 243 -5.23 5.38 -12.10
C LEU A 243 -6.07 5.28 -13.37
N SER A 244 -7.38 5.22 -13.25
CA SER A 244 -8.32 5.08 -14.37
C SER A 244 -8.14 6.17 -15.41
N THR A 245 -8.01 5.76 -16.68
CA THR A 245 -7.87 6.64 -17.86
C THR A 245 -8.86 6.28 -18.97
N GLY A 246 -9.74 5.29 -18.72
CA GLY A 246 -10.72 4.82 -19.69
C GLY A 246 -12.06 5.55 -19.59
N ARG A 247 -13.12 4.84 -19.96
CA ARG A 247 -14.50 5.34 -19.80
C ARG A 247 -14.99 5.13 -18.36
N ASN A 248 -15.97 5.93 -17.96
CA ASN A 248 -16.63 5.89 -16.65
C ASN A 248 -15.67 6.16 -15.48
N ILE A 249 -14.73 7.09 -15.65
CA ILE A 249 -13.72 7.40 -14.63
C ILE A 249 -14.39 7.82 -13.31
N HIS A 250 -15.33 8.76 -13.38
CA HIS A 250 -16.10 9.24 -12.22
C HIS A 250 -16.87 8.11 -11.53
N ALA A 251 -17.61 7.34 -12.31
CA ALA A 251 -18.41 6.23 -11.78
C ALA A 251 -17.52 5.13 -11.16
N THR A 252 -16.42 4.74 -11.83
CA THR A 252 -15.47 3.75 -11.32
C THR A 252 -14.89 4.18 -9.96
N ARG A 253 -14.44 5.44 -9.88
CA ARG A 253 -13.86 6.00 -8.66
C ARG A 253 -14.88 6.05 -7.52
N GLU A 254 -16.13 6.40 -7.81
CA GLU A 254 -17.20 6.40 -6.79
C GLU A 254 -17.43 5.00 -6.20
N TRP A 255 -17.49 3.96 -7.04
CA TRP A 255 -17.60 2.58 -6.59
C TRP A 255 -16.38 2.14 -5.77
N ILE A 256 -15.18 2.54 -6.16
CA ILE A 256 -13.94 2.27 -5.42
C ILE A 256 -14.00 2.94 -4.04
N LEU A 257 -14.29 4.24 -3.97
CA LEU A 257 -14.32 5.01 -2.72
C LEU A 257 -15.35 4.46 -1.73
N ARG A 258 -16.58 4.21 -2.18
CA ARG A 258 -17.64 3.70 -1.28
C ARG A 258 -17.36 2.28 -0.78
N ASN A 259 -16.49 1.54 -1.43
CA ASN A 259 -16.12 0.17 -1.06
C ASN A 259 -14.69 0.05 -0.52
N SER A 260 -13.98 1.16 -0.30
CA SER A 260 -12.61 1.12 0.20
C SER A 260 -12.52 1.31 1.72
N PRO A 261 -11.95 0.32 2.44
CA PRO A 261 -11.60 0.50 3.85
C PRO A 261 -10.26 1.21 4.05
N VAL A 262 -9.53 1.49 2.97
CA VAL A 262 -8.22 2.15 2.99
C VAL A 262 -8.27 3.46 2.22
N PRO A 263 -7.36 4.43 2.48
CA PRO A 263 -7.29 5.66 1.72
C PRO A 263 -7.10 5.42 0.23
N ILE A 264 -7.73 6.28 -0.59
CA ILE A 264 -7.65 6.25 -2.05
C ILE A 264 -6.89 7.46 -2.56
N GLY A 265 -5.88 7.20 -3.41
CA GLY A 265 -5.16 8.23 -4.16
C GLY A 265 -5.55 8.27 -5.62
N THR A 266 -5.31 9.40 -6.28
CA THR A 266 -5.50 9.57 -7.73
C THR A 266 -4.43 10.47 -8.33
N VAL A 267 -4.42 10.52 -9.67
CA VAL A 267 -3.62 11.48 -10.46
C VAL A 267 -4.58 12.36 -11.26
N PRO A 268 -5.06 13.49 -10.73
CA PRO A 268 -6.17 14.26 -11.30
C PRO A 268 -5.93 14.71 -12.75
N ILE A 269 -4.67 14.91 -13.14
CA ILE A 269 -4.32 15.32 -14.51
C ILE A 269 -4.77 14.30 -15.58
N TYR A 270 -4.92 13.02 -15.22
CA TYR A 270 -5.39 11.98 -16.15
C TYR A 270 -6.85 12.22 -16.54
N GLN A 271 -7.71 12.43 -15.56
CA GLN A 271 -9.11 12.75 -15.83
C GLN A 271 -9.27 14.12 -16.48
N ALA A 272 -8.50 15.12 -16.06
CA ALA A 272 -8.51 16.44 -16.70
C ALA A 272 -8.13 16.35 -18.19
N LEU A 273 -7.16 15.50 -18.53
CA LEU A 273 -6.77 15.25 -19.91
C LEU A 273 -7.90 14.61 -20.74
N GLU A 274 -8.60 13.62 -20.16
CA GLU A 274 -9.76 13.00 -20.81
C GLU A 274 -10.91 13.99 -21.04
N LYS A 275 -11.16 14.91 -20.10
CA LYS A 275 -12.17 15.99 -20.23
C LYS A 275 -11.91 16.92 -21.41
N VAL A 276 -10.65 17.10 -21.81
CA VAL A 276 -10.26 17.94 -22.96
C VAL A 276 -9.94 17.14 -24.22
N GLY A 277 -10.38 15.87 -24.29
CA GLY A 277 -10.22 15.04 -25.48
C GLY A 277 -8.83 14.44 -25.68
N GLY A 278 -8.02 14.32 -24.62
CA GLY A 278 -6.74 13.62 -24.64
C GLY A 278 -5.55 14.41 -25.18
N ARG A 279 -5.69 15.71 -25.41
CA ARG A 279 -4.63 16.58 -25.93
C ARG A 279 -4.03 17.43 -24.82
N ALA A 280 -2.75 17.23 -24.55
CA ALA A 280 -2.05 17.93 -23.47
C ALA A 280 -2.10 19.47 -23.62
N GLU A 281 -1.98 19.96 -24.84
CA GLU A 281 -2.03 21.40 -25.16
C GLU A 281 -3.40 22.05 -24.89
N ASP A 282 -4.48 21.27 -24.83
CA ASP A 282 -5.83 21.81 -24.58
C ASP A 282 -6.16 21.86 -23.07
N LEU A 283 -5.26 21.39 -22.20
CA LEU A 283 -5.43 21.50 -20.74
C LEU A 283 -5.41 22.97 -20.30
N THR A 284 -6.33 23.31 -19.38
CA THR A 284 -6.37 24.62 -18.74
C THR A 284 -6.38 24.46 -17.22
N TRP A 285 -6.01 25.54 -16.52
CA TRP A 285 -6.13 25.60 -15.07
C TRP A 285 -7.57 25.36 -14.60
N GLU A 286 -8.56 25.93 -15.28
CA GLU A 286 -9.98 25.83 -14.95
C GLU A 286 -10.47 24.38 -15.02
N ALA A 287 -10.10 23.64 -16.08
CA ALA A 287 -10.46 22.23 -16.25
C ALA A 287 -9.80 21.36 -15.14
N TYR A 288 -8.55 21.64 -14.82
CA TYR A 288 -7.84 20.94 -13.75
C TYR A 288 -8.42 21.27 -12.37
N ARG A 289 -8.68 22.55 -12.08
CA ARG A 289 -9.30 23.02 -10.83
C ARG A 289 -10.67 22.38 -10.61
N ASP A 290 -11.51 22.35 -11.64
CA ASP A 290 -12.82 21.71 -11.60
C ASP A 290 -12.70 20.21 -11.27
N THR A 291 -11.71 19.54 -11.86
CA THR A 291 -11.41 18.11 -11.58
C THR A 291 -10.93 17.89 -10.15
N LEU A 292 -10.11 18.79 -9.58
CA LEU A 292 -9.71 18.71 -8.18
C LEU A 292 -10.91 18.79 -7.24
N VAL A 293 -11.80 19.76 -7.45
CA VAL A 293 -13.00 19.95 -6.63
C VAL A 293 -13.91 18.72 -6.73
N GLU A 294 -14.14 18.19 -7.93
CA GLU A 294 -14.90 16.97 -8.16
C GLU A 294 -14.38 15.80 -7.32
N GLN A 295 -13.07 15.56 -7.39
CA GLN A 295 -12.44 14.44 -6.69
C GLN A 295 -12.37 14.64 -5.17
N CYS A 296 -12.22 15.88 -4.70
CA CYS A 296 -12.32 16.21 -3.27
C CYS A 296 -13.72 15.90 -2.71
N GLU A 297 -14.77 16.29 -3.45
CA GLU A 297 -16.18 16.05 -3.08
C GLU A 297 -16.53 14.56 -3.11
N GLN A 298 -15.95 13.79 -4.03
CA GLN A 298 -16.11 12.34 -4.04
C GLN A 298 -15.44 11.66 -2.85
N GLY A 299 -14.31 12.19 -2.36
CA GLY A 299 -13.64 11.67 -1.18
C GLY A 299 -12.24 11.12 -1.44
N VAL A 300 -11.56 11.49 -2.52
CA VAL A 300 -10.17 11.10 -2.74
C VAL A 300 -9.29 11.65 -1.62
N ASP A 301 -8.45 10.81 -1.01
CA ASP A 301 -7.70 11.13 0.20
C ASP A 301 -6.37 11.83 -0.07
N TYR A 302 -5.75 11.57 -1.23
CA TYR A 302 -4.52 12.24 -1.65
C TYR A 302 -4.39 12.31 -3.17
N PHE A 303 -3.73 13.37 -3.63
CA PHE A 303 -3.51 13.62 -5.05
C PHE A 303 -2.03 13.61 -5.42
N THR A 304 -1.69 12.86 -6.46
CA THR A 304 -0.42 13.05 -7.15
C THR A 304 -0.47 14.29 -8.03
N VAL A 305 0.38 15.27 -7.70
CA VAL A 305 0.44 16.58 -8.37
C VAL A 305 1.87 16.84 -8.86
N HIS A 306 2.07 16.79 -10.19
CA HIS A 306 3.39 16.96 -10.81
C HIS A 306 3.79 18.44 -10.98
N ALA A 307 3.67 19.22 -9.92
CA ALA A 307 4.02 20.65 -9.93
C ALA A 307 5.53 20.91 -10.00
N GLY A 308 6.37 19.89 -9.74
CA GLY A 308 7.83 19.96 -9.85
C GLY A 308 8.36 19.95 -11.30
N VAL A 309 7.55 19.53 -12.27
CA VAL A 309 7.93 19.53 -13.70
C VAL A 309 7.91 20.96 -14.23
N ARG A 310 9.04 21.64 -14.19
CA ARG A 310 9.15 23.02 -14.64
C ARG A 310 9.69 23.12 -16.05
N LEU A 311 9.28 24.19 -16.77
CA LEU A 311 9.76 24.47 -18.14
C LEU A 311 11.30 24.42 -18.22
N ARG A 312 11.99 24.99 -17.22
CA ARG A 312 13.46 25.02 -17.15
C ARG A 312 14.11 23.63 -16.93
N HIS A 313 13.36 22.65 -16.40
CA HIS A 313 13.87 21.31 -16.12
C HIS A 313 13.73 20.36 -17.31
N VAL A 314 12.77 20.60 -18.21
CA VAL A 314 12.50 19.74 -19.38
C VAL A 314 13.74 19.50 -20.24
N PRO A 315 14.56 20.52 -20.57
CA PRO A 315 15.77 20.31 -21.37
C PRO A 315 16.81 19.39 -20.71
N LEU A 316 16.82 19.27 -19.38
CA LEU A 316 17.76 18.40 -18.65
C LEU A 316 17.54 16.91 -18.97
N THR A 317 16.34 16.54 -19.44
CA THR A 317 16.00 15.16 -19.79
C THR A 317 16.43 14.76 -21.21
N ALA A 318 16.94 15.70 -22.02
CA ALA A 318 17.21 15.48 -23.45
C ALA A 318 18.27 14.39 -23.74
N ARG A 319 19.14 14.08 -22.76
CA ARG A 319 20.20 13.07 -22.90
C ARG A 319 19.86 11.73 -22.27
N ARG A 320 18.66 11.60 -21.65
CA ARG A 320 18.23 10.36 -21.01
C ARG A 320 17.97 9.27 -22.04
N VAL A 321 18.25 8.03 -21.65
CA VAL A 321 17.97 6.84 -22.46
C VAL A 321 16.46 6.68 -22.63
N THR A 322 15.68 6.94 -21.55
CA THR A 322 14.22 6.73 -21.53
C THR A 322 13.41 8.04 -21.53
N GLY A 323 14.06 9.21 -21.53
CA GLY A 323 13.39 10.50 -21.55
C GLY A 323 12.55 10.76 -20.29
N ILE A 324 11.27 11.15 -20.47
CA ILE A 324 10.30 11.40 -19.39
C ILE A 324 9.29 10.25 -19.38
N VAL A 325 9.42 9.33 -18.45
CA VAL A 325 8.59 8.10 -18.37
C VAL A 325 7.31 8.28 -17.53
N SER A 326 7.25 9.30 -16.68
CA SER A 326 6.05 9.62 -15.94
C SER A 326 4.96 10.14 -16.90
N ARG A 327 3.77 9.53 -16.87
CA ARG A 327 2.63 9.98 -17.68
C ARG A 327 2.26 11.44 -17.36
N GLY A 328 2.11 11.78 -16.08
CA GLY A 328 1.83 13.15 -15.66
C GLY A 328 2.97 14.11 -16.00
N GLY A 329 4.20 13.67 -15.81
CA GLY A 329 5.40 14.45 -16.17
C GLY A 329 5.47 14.75 -17.66
N SER A 330 5.24 13.77 -18.54
CA SER A 330 5.26 13.95 -20.00
C SER A 330 4.12 14.84 -20.51
N ILE A 331 2.90 14.72 -19.94
CA ILE A 331 1.76 15.58 -20.25
C ILE A 331 2.11 17.04 -19.96
N LEU A 332 2.65 17.33 -18.77
CA LEU A 332 2.98 18.70 -18.38
C LEU A 332 4.20 19.25 -19.11
N ALA A 333 5.20 18.41 -19.41
CA ALA A 333 6.32 18.82 -20.26
C ALA A 333 5.85 19.19 -21.67
N ALA A 334 4.95 18.41 -22.27
CA ALA A 334 4.33 18.72 -23.56
C ALA A 334 3.54 20.03 -23.51
N TRP A 335 2.76 20.25 -22.45
CA TRP A 335 2.02 21.48 -22.24
C TRP A 335 2.95 22.70 -22.14
N CYS A 336 3.99 22.63 -21.30
CA CYS A 336 4.97 23.71 -21.14
C CYS A 336 5.65 24.08 -22.45
N LEU A 337 6.01 23.08 -23.26
CA LEU A 337 6.64 23.31 -24.57
C LEU A 337 5.67 23.89 -25.59
N ALA A 338 4.42 23.42 -25.65
CA ALA A 338 3.41 23.91 -26.56
C ALA A 338 3.06 25.39 -26.32
N HIS A 339 2.98 25.78 -25.06
CA HIS A 339 2.58 27.13 -24.65
C HIS A 339 3.76 28.07 -24.40
N HIS A 340 5.00 27.57 -24.34
CA HIS A 340 6.18 28.33 -23.89
C HIS A 340 5.95 29.01 -22.52
N GLN A 341 5.24 28.34 -21.63
CA GLN A 341 4.85 28.82 -20.31
C GLN A 341 5.28 27.85 -19.20
N GLU A 342 5.40 28.39 -18.00
CA GLU A 342 5.64 27.57 -16.81
C GLU A 342 4.43 26.69 -16.49
N ASN A 343 4.69 25.50 -15.95
CA ASN A 343 3.68 24.55 -15.52
C ASN A 343 2.60 25.23 -14.68
N PHE A 344 1.35 25.17 -15.13
CA PHE A 344 0.23 25.81 -14.41
C PHE A 344 -0.02 25.20 -13.02
N LEU A 345 0.37 23.96 -12.75
CA LEU A 345 0.30 23.37 -11.40
C LEU A 345 1.29 24.05 -10.44
N TYR A 346 2.43 24.51 -10.95
CA TYR A 346 3.38 25.27 -10.16
C TYR A 346 2.89 26.70 -9.92
N THR A 347 2.38 27.38 -10.96
CA THR A 347 1.94 28.78 -10.85
C THR A 347 0.67 28.97 -10.03
N HIS A 348 -0.22 27.96 -9.97
CA HIS A 348 -1.45 27.95 -9.16
C HIS A 348 -1.35 27.08 -7.90
N PHE A 349 -0.13 26.78 -7.43
CA PHE A 349 0.06 25.84 -6.33
C PHE A 349 -0.61 26.27 -5.01
N GLU A 350 -0.62 27.56 -4.70
CA GLU A 350 -1.32 28.09 -3.51
C GLU A 350 -2.84 27.89 -3.61
N GLU A 351 -3.43 28.08 -4.80
CA GLU A 351 -4.86 27.81 -5.02
C GLU A 351 -5.19 26.33 -4.85
N ILE A 352 -4.29 25.43 -5.29
CA ILE A 352 -4.44 23.99 -5.03
C ILE A 352 -4.41 23.73 -3.52
N CYS A 353 -3.49 24.33 -2.77
CA CYS A 353 -3.45 24.20 -1.31
C CYS A 353 -4.75 24.63 -0.63
N GLU A 354 -5.36 25.74 -1.09
CA GLU A 354 -6.64 26.21 -0.55
C GLU A 354 -7.80 25.25 -0.80
N ILE A 355 -7.82 24.58 -1.97
CA ILE A 355 -8.80 23.55 -2.26
C ILE A 355 -8.57 22.35 -1.32
N LEU A 356 -7.35 21.82 -1.25
CA LEU A 356 -7.05 20.60 -0.49
C LEU A 356 -7.32 20.74 1.00
N ARG A 357 -6.94 21.89 1.60
CA ARG A 357 -7.19 22.15 3.01
C ARG A 357 -8.67 22.17 3.41
N THR A 358 -9.54 22.45 2.42
CA THR A 358 -11.00 22.53 2.62
C THR A 358 -11.62 21.16 2.86
N TYR A 359 -10.96 20.09 2.38
CA TYR A 359 -11.48 18.71 2.42
C TYR A 359 -10.58 17.71 3.16
N ASP A 360 -9.45 18.15 3.72
CA ASP A 360 -8.40 17.30 4.29
C ASP A 360 -7.82 16.30 3.27
N VAL A 361 -7.46 16.80 2.10
CA VAL A 361 -6.76 16.03 1.07
C VAL A 361 -5.26 16.28 1.18
N SER A 362 -4.46 15.22 1.11
CA SER A 362 -3.01 15.30 1.19
C SER A 362 -2.38 15.42 -0.20
N PHE A 363 -1.23 16.08 -0.31
CA PHE A 363 -0.38 15.97 -1.50
C PHE A 363 0.43 14.67 -1.50
N SER A 364 0.50 14.05 -2.68
CA SER A 364 1.63 13.27 -3.15
C SER A 364 2.31 14.13 -4.21
N LEU A 365 3.39 14.85 -3.85
CA LEU A 365 4.10 15.70 -4.81
C LEU A 365 4.85 14.80 -5.79
N GLY A 366 4.35 14.76 -7.03
CA GLY A 366 4.73 13.78 -8.04
C GLY A 366 6.13 14.00 -8.61
N ASP A 367 6.87 12.92 -8.77
CA ASP A 367 8.19 12.87 -9.42
C ASP A 367 8.07 12.71 -10.95
N GLY A 368 7.57 13.74 -11.61
CA GLY A 368 7.33 13.74 -13.06
C GLY A 368 8.59 13.54 -13.89
N LEU A 369 9.75 13.84 -13.33
CA LEU A 369 11.08 13.66 -13.96
C LEU A 369 11.88 12.51 -13.33
N ARG A 370 11.22 11.53 -12.72
CA ARG A 370 11.89 10.33 -12.21
C ARG A 370 12.62 9.57 -13.34
N PRO A 371 13.75 8.90 -13.04
CA PRO A 371 14.43 8.07 -14.03
C PRO A 371 13.58 6.85 -14.41
N GLY A 372 13.55 6.50 -15.69
CA GLY A 372 12.88 5.32 -16.24
C GLY A 372 13.83 4.19 -16.61
N SER A 373 15.11 4.34 -16.30
CA SER A 373 16.15 3.33 -16.47
C SER A 373 17.26 3.52 -15.45
N ILE A 374 18.01 2.46 -15.20
CA ILE A 374 19.21 2.52 -14.34
C ILE A 374 20.25 3.53 -14.86
N ALA A 375 20.32 3.71 -16.20
CA ALA A 375 21.26 4.64 -16.82
C ALA A 375 20.95 6.11 -16.47
N ASP A 376 19.70 6.44 -16.26
CA ASP A 376 19.22 7.80 -15.99
C ASP A 376 19.16 8.14 -14.49
N ALA A 377 19.46 7.18 -13.61
CA ALA A 377 19.33 7.33 -12.16
C ALA A 377 20.27 8.40 -11.58
N ASN A 378 19.73 9.28 -10.72
CA ASN A 378 20.44 10.36 -10.04
C ASN A 378 20.99 11.43 -11.00
N ASP A 379 20.29 11.71 -12.07
CA ASP A 379 20.67 12.77 -12.98
C ASP A 379 20.22 14.17 -12.49
N GLU A 380 20.65 15.19 -13.21
CA GLU A 380 20.35 16.59 -12.90
C GLU A 380 18.85 16.89 -12.94
N ALA A 381 18.10 16.28 -13.88
CA ALA A 381 16.66 16.49 -14.02
C ALA A 381 15.89 15.99 -12.79
N GLN A 382 16.23 14.79 -12.29
CA GLN A 382 15.63 14.20 -11.11
C GLN A 382 15.82 15.09 -9.88
N PHE A 383 17.06 15.55 -9.64
CA PHE A 383 17.36 16.33 -8.44
C PHE A 383 16.88 17.80 -8.55
N ALA A 384 16.85 18.40 -9.73
CA ALA A 384 16.25 19.72 -9.94
C ALA A 384 14.74 19.71 -9.65
N GLU A 385 14.04 18.63 -10.00
CA GLU A 385 12.65 18.45 -9.59
C GLU A 385 12.54 18.29 -8.06
N LEU A 386 13.35 17.46 -7.43
CA LEU A 386 13.33 17.26 -5.98
C LEU A 386 13.54 18.58 -5.21
N GLU A 387 14.42 19.46 -5.66
CA GLU A 387 14.59 20.81 -5.08
C GLU A 387 13.28 21.62 -5.14
N THR A 388 12.59 21.56 -6.27
CA THR A 388 11.28 22.22 -6.42
C THR A 388 10.22 21.59 -5.51
N LEU A 389 10.21 20.26 -5.36
CA LEU A 389 9.28 19.60 -4.43
C LEU A 389 9.52 20.03 -2.98
N GLY A 390 10.78 20.22 -2.57
CA GLY A 390 11.12 20.78 -1.26
C GLY A 390 10.67 22.24 -1.07
N GLU A 391 10.69 23.05 -2.12
CA GLU A 391 10.13 24.41 -2.13
C GLU A 391 8.61 24.37 -1.93
N LEU A 392 7.90 23.55 -2.72
CA LEU A 392 6.45 23.41 -2.68
C LEU A 392 5.94 22.79 -1.36
N THR A 393 6.70 21.91 -0.73
CA THR A 393 6.39 21.37 0.59
C THR A 393 6.23 22.47 1.64
N LYS A 394 7.14 23.45 1.63
CA LYS A 394 7.06 24.59 2.56
C LYS A 394 5.84 25.47 2.31
N VAL A 395 5.43 25.63 1.04
CA VAL A 395 4.21 26.35 0.66
C VAL A 395 2.98 25.61 1.20
N ALA A 396 2.86 24.31 0.93
CA ALA A 396 1.73 23.49 1.39
C ALA A 396 1.59 23.51 2.92
N TRP A 397 2.70 23.40 3.65
CA TRP A 397 2.69 23.46 5.12
C TRP A 397 2.24 24.81 5.69
N LYS A 398 2.43 25.94 4.97
CA LYS A 398 1.88 27.25 5.38
C LYS A 398 0.35 27.27 5.30
N HIS A 399 -0.23 26.46 4.42
CA HIS A 399 -1.67 26.28 4.28
C HIS A 399 -2.23 25.15 5.16
N ASP A 400 -1.43 24.56 6.05
CA ASP A 400 -1.78 23.37 6.84
C ASP A 400 -2.18 22.15 6.00
N VAL A 401 -1.63 22.00 4.78
CA VAL A 401 -1.85 20.83 3.92
C VAL A 401 -0.74 19.82 4.10
N GLN A 402 -1.11 18.56 4.28
CA GLN A 402 -0.20 17.43 4.45
C GLN A 402 0.49 17.09 3.13
N VAL A 403 1.77 16.74 3.19
CA VAL A 403 2.60 16.44 2.01
C VAL A 403 3.37 15.15 2.21
N MET A 404 3.36 14.29 1.20
CA MET A 404 4.39 13.27 0.96
C MET A 404 5.04 13.53 -0.41
N ILE A 405 6.26 13.07 -0.58
CA ILE A 405 7.09 13.27 -1.76
C ILE A 405 7.19 11.98 -2.55
N GLU A 406 6.90 11.99 -3.84
CA GLU A 406 7.17 10.84 -4.69
C GLU A 406 8.65 10.77 -5.05
N GLY A 407 9.14 9.55 -5.24
CA GLY A 407 10.53 9.28 -5.52
C GLY A 407 10.76 8.24 -6.60
N PRO A 408 12.04 7.99 -6.96
CA PRO A 408 12.44 7.35 -8.21
C PRO A 408 12.01 5.90 -8.32
N GLY A 409 11.76 5.47 -9.59
CA GLY A 409 11.36 4.13 -9.95
C GLY A 409 12.51 3.20 -10.38
N HIS A 410 13.64 3.72 -10.89
CA HIS A 410 14.79 2.95 -11.36
C HIS A 410 16.07 3.50 -10.75
N VAL A 411 16.63 2.80 -9.76
CA VAL A 411 17.87 3.21 -9.07
C VAL A 411 18.71 2.00 -8.72
N PRO A 412 19.97 1.92 -9.17
CA PRO A 412 20.85 0.84 -8.79
C PRO A 412 21.16 0.90 -7.29
N MET A 413 21.35 -0.25 -6.65
CA MET A 413 21.44 -0.40 -5.20
C MET A 413 22.37 0.61 -4.51
N HIS A 414 23.55 0.88 -5.09
CA HIS A 414 24.55 1.76 -4.51
C HIS A 414 24.18 3.25 -4.49
N LYS A 415 23.16 3.66 -5.27
CA LYS A 415 22.65 5.05 -5.33
C LYS A 415 21.39 5.27 -4.49
N ILE A 416 20.76 4.22 -3.96
CA ILE A 416 19.49 4.33 -3.23
C ILE A 416 19.59 5.23 -2.01
N ARG A 417 20.65 5.08 -1.21
CA ARG A 417 20.85 5.86 0.01
C ARG A 417 20.92 7.36 -0.27
N GLU A 418 21.63 7.75 -1.33
CA GLU A 418 21.75 9.15 -1.74
C GLU A 418 20.36 9.80 -2.00
N ASN A 419 19.44 9.07 -2.61
CA ASN A 419 18.08 9.56 -2.85
C ASN A 419 17.34 9.88 -1.55
N VAL A 420 17.42 8.99 -0.56
CA VAL A 420 16.77 9.21 0.75
C VAL A 420 17.42 10.34 1.52
N ASP A 421 18.77 10.37 1.58
CA ASP A 421 19.50 11.41 2.31
C ASP A 421 19.25 12.81 1.71
N LEU A 422 19.12 12.91 0.39
CA LEU A 422 18.80 14.16 -0.31
C LEU A 422 17.35 14.60 -0.06
N GLU A 423 16.39 13.69 -0.20
CA GLU A 423 14.98 13.96 0.06
C GLU A 423 14.77 14.45 1.48
N MET A 424 15.27 13.73 2.48
CA MET A 424 15.17 14.10 3.90
C MET A 424 15.69 15.49 4.19
N ARG A 425 16.79 15.88 3.53
CA ARG A 425 17.39 17.20 3.69
C ARG A 425 16.60 18.30 2.99
N ILE A 426 16.25 18.07 1.71
CA ILE A 426 15.62 19.07 0.84
C ILE A 426 14.16 19.26 1.23
N CYS A 427 13.43 18.16 1.46
CA CYS A 427 12.00 18.14 1.79
C CYS A 427 11.72 18.15 3.31
N GLN A 428 12.76 18.36 4.15
CA GLN A 428 12.63 18.51 5.62
C GLN A 428 11.94 17.31 6.29
N GLU A 429 12.33 16.11 5.91
CA GLU A 429 11.80 14.85 6.44
C GLU A 429 10.29 14.62 6.16
N ALA A 430 9.70 15.28 5.15
CA ALA A 430 8.38 14.91 4.66
C ALA A 430 8.37 13.42 4.27
N PRO A 431 7.26 12.69 4.42
CA PRO A 431 7.25 11.26 4.08
C PRO A 431 7.63 10.99 2.63
N PHE A 432 8.59 10.08 2.41
CA PHE A 432 9.01 9.67 1.09
C PHE A 432 8.17 8.48 0.61
N TYR A 433 7.65 8.57 -0.61
CA TYR A 433 6.84 7.54 -1.28
C TYR A 433 7.50 7.16 -2.59
N THR A 434 7.95 5.91 -2.75
CA THR A 434 8.79 5.50 -3.87
C THR A 434 8.17 4.37 -4.69
N LEU A 435 8.37 4.41 -6.02
CA LEU A 435 8.03 3.34 -6.93
C LEU A 435 9.20 2.32 -6.96
N GLY A 436 9.18 1.34 -6.11
CA GLY A 436 10.28 0.41 -5.95
C GLY A 436 11.38 0.95 -5.02
N PRO A 437 12.59 1.21 -5.52
CA PRO A 437 12.99 1.26 -6.94
C PRO A 437 13.41 -0.09 -7.53
N LEU A 438 13.24 -0.24 -8.84
CA LEU A 438 13.83 -1.32 -9.61
C LEU A 438 15.36 -1.16 -9.60
N THR A 439 16.07 -2.21 -9.17
CA THR A 439 17.54 -2.17 -9.01
C THR A 439 18.30 -2.58 -10.27
N THR A 440 17.60 -3.08 -11.27
CA THR A 440 18.09 -3.49 -12.59
C THR A 440 16.94 -3.52 -13.59
N ASP A 441 17.26 -3.32 -14.88
CA ASP A 441 16.29 -3.27 -15.99
C ASP A 441 16.21 -4.58 -16.79
N VAL A 442 16.93 -5.63 -16.38
CA VAL A 442 17.12 -6.84 -17.22
C VAL A 442 16.04 -7.92 -17.06
N ALA A 443 15.00 -7.67 -16.27
CA ALA A 443 14.07 -8.72 -15.85
C ALA A 443 12.59 -8.41 -16.13
N PRO A 444 12.17 -8.09 -17.36
CA PRO A 444 10.75 -7.95 -17.69
C PRO A 444 9.96 -9.20 -17.30
N GLY A 445 8.79 -9.02 -16.66
CA GLY A 445 8.00 -10.11 -16.08
C GLY A 445 8.39 -10.50 -14.65
N TYR A 446 9.53 -10.02 -14.17
CA TYR A 446 10.02 -10.20 -12.79
C TYR A 446 10.29 -8.85 -12.10
N ASP A 447 9.74 -7.76 -12.61
CA ASP A 447 9.97 -6.40 -12.10
C ASP A 447 9.51 -6.25 -10.64
N HIS A 448 8.51 -7.01 -10.20
CA HIS A 448 8.11 -7.09 -8.79
C HIS A 448 9.24 -7.64 -7.88
N ILE A 449 10.14 -8.48 -8.39
CA ILE A 449 11.29 -8.99 -7.63
C ILE A 449 12.41 -7.96 -7.61
N THR A 450 12.79 -7.41 -8.79
CA THR A 450 13.89 -6.43 -8.88
C THR A 450 13.58 -5.17 -8.09
N SER A 451 12.31 -4.75 -8.07
CA SER A 451 11.85 -3.60 -7.30
C SER A 451 11.70 -3.90 -5.82
N ALA A 452 11.28 -5.11 -5.42
CA ALA A 452 11.21 -5.47 -3.99
C ALA A 452 12.59 -5.42 -3.31
N ILE A 453 13.67 -5.74 -4.03
CA ILE A 453 15.05 -5.58 -3.53
C ILE A 453 15.31 -4.11 -3.17
N GLY A 454 15.04 -3.21 -4.10
CA GLY A 454 15.22 -1.77 -3.88
C GLY A 454 14.26 -1.21 -2.84
N ALA A 455 13.03 -1.68 -2.84
CA ALA A 455 11.99 -1.29 -1.87
C ALA A 455 12.40 -1.63 -0.43
N ALA A 456 12.96 -2.82 -0.19
CA ALA A 456 13.47 -3.19 1.13
C ALA A 456 14.61 -2.26 1.57
N MET A 457 15.54 -1.94 0.66
CA MET A 457 16.66 -1.05 0.97
C MET A 457 16.20 0.38 1.23
N ILE A 458 15.37 0.94 0.35
CA ILE A 458 14.95 2.34 0.48
C ILE A 458 14.03 2.53 1.69
N GLY A 459 13.18 1.52 2.00
CA GLY A 459 12.36 1.48 3.20
C GLY A 459 13.20 1.46 4.48
N TRP A 460 14.28 0.66 4.50
CA TRP A 460 15.24 0.65 5.61
C TRP A 460 15.88 2.03 5.82
N PHE A 461 16.24 2.73 4.75
CA PHE A 461 16.87 4.05 4.85
C PHE A 461 15.90 5.18 5.23
N GLY A 462 14.58 4.98 5.11
CA GLY A 462 13.61 5.96 5.60
C GLY A 462 12.36 6.21 4.77
N THR A 463 12.24 5.60 3.59
CA THR A 463 11.00 5.67 2.81
C THR A 463 9.82 5.15 3.64
N ALA A 464 8.73 5.90 3.63
CA ALA A 464 7.55 5.66 4.47
C ALA A 464 6.46 4.84 3.77
N MET A 465 6.38 4.93 2.45
CA MET A 465 5.42 4.18 1.64
C MET A 465 6.07 3.71 0.34
N LEU A 466 5.70 2.50 -0.07
CA LEU A 466 6.18 1.84 -1.27
C LEU A 466 5.02 1.68 -2.25
N CYS A 467 5.18 2.17 -3.46
CA CYS A 467 4.30 1.84 -4.58
C CYS A 467 4.67 0.44 -5.09
N TYR A 468 3.71 -0.46 -5.08
CA TYR A 468 3.97 -1.81 -5.55
C TYR A 468 4.26 -1.84 -7.06
N VAL A 469 4.96 -2.88 -7.47
CA VAL A 469 5.18 -3.25 -8.87
C VAL A 469 4.66 -4.67 -9.06
N THR A 470 3.97 -4.91 -10.15
CA THR A 470 3.44 -6.25 -10.49
C THR A 470 4.34 -6.96 -11.49
N PRO A 471 4.17 -8.31 -11.70
CA PRO A 471 4.88 -9.01 -12.77
C PRO A 471 4.64 -8.43 -14.18
N LYS A 472 3.52 -7.71 -14.36
CA LYS A 472 3.16 -7.10 -15.65
C LYS A 472 3.62 -5.64 -15.82
N GLU A 473 4.45 -5.13 -14.92
CA GLU A 473 5.01 -3.79 -15.09
C GLU A 473 5.70 -3.67 -16.46
N HIS A 474 5.52 -2.56 -17.13
CA HIS A 474 5.97 -2.30 -18.51
C HIS A 474 5.39 -3.23 -19.60
N LEU A 475 4.58 -4.25 -19.27
CA LEU A 475 4.09 -5.26 -20.20
C LEU A 475 2.57 -5.22 -20.42
N GLY A 476 1.78 -4.88 -19.40
CA GLY A 476 0.33 -4.89 -19.53
C GLY A 476 -0.44 -4.51 -18.26
N LEU A 477 -1.76 -4.41 -18.39
CA LEU A 477 -2.64 -4.12 -17.26
C LEU A 477 -2.71 -5.34 -16.33
N PRO A 478 -2.46 -5.19 -15.01
CA PRO A 478 -2.50 -6.30 -14.07
C PRO A 478 -3.93 -6.80 -13.84
N ASP A 479 -4.07 -8.12 -13.73
CA ASP A 479 -5.25 -8.77 -13.18
C ASP A 479 -5.13 -8.94 -11.66
N LYS A 480 -6.15 -9.54 -11.02
CA LYS A 480 -6.14 -9.71 -9.55
C LYS A 480 -5.01 -10.59 -9.02
N GLN A 481 -4.51 -11.56 -9.80
CA GLN A 481 -3.39 -12.41 -9.36
C GLN A 481 -2.08 -11.63 -9.42
N ASP A 482 -1.89 -10.83 -10.47
CA ASP A 482 -0.74 -9.93 -10.55
C ASP A 482 -0.75 -8.92 -9.38
N VAL A 483 -1.94 -8.40 -9.01
CA VAL A 483 -2.12 -7.54 -7.82
C VAL A 483 -1.68 -8.28 -6.55
N ARG A 484 -2.12 -9.54 -6.34
CA ARG A 484 -1.70 -10.36 -5.20
C ARG A 484 -0.19 -10.53 -5.16
N GLU A 485 0.42 -10.92 -6.29
CA GLU A 485 1.88 -11.13 -6.37
C GLU A 485 2.66 -9.86 -6.06
N GLY A 486 2.24 -8.73 -6.62
CA GLY A 486 2.86 -7.43 -6.32
C GLY A 486 2.72 -7.02 -4.85
N VAL A 487 1.51 -7.12 -4.28
CA VAL A 487 1.28 -6.78 -2.86
C VAL A 487 2.12 -7.67 -1.94
N ILE A 488 2.15 -9.00 -2.18
CA ILE A 488 2.94 -9.93 -1.36
C ILE A 488 4.43 -9.60 -1.45
N ALA A 489 4.98 -9.37 -2.66
CA ALA A 489 6.38 -9.01 -2.84
C ALA A 489 6.73 -7.74 -2.04
N TYR A 490 5.86 -6.75 -2.08
CA TYR A 490 6.08 -5.48 -1.37
C TYR A 490 5.82 -5.55 0.13
N LYS A 491 4.90 -6.39 0.60
CA LYS A 491 4.77 -6.66 2.04
C LYS A 491 6.00 -7.37 2.60
N ILE A 492 6.66 -8.24 1.82
CA ILE A 492 7.95 -8.84 2.20
C ILE A 492 9.02 -7.73 2.29
N ALA A 493 9.10 -6.85 1.29
CA ALA A 493 10.07 -5.76 1.29
C ALA A 493 9.86 -4.78 2.45
N ALA A 494 8.61 -4.37 2.69
CA ALA A 494 8.22 -3.49 3.79
C ALA A 494 8.55 -4.11 5.16
N HIS A 495 8.20 -5.37 5.35
CA HIS A 495 8.49 -6.09 6.60
C HIS A 495 10.01 -6.24 6.86
N ALA A 496 10.79 -6.56 5.82
CA ALA A 496 12.24 -6.59 5.91
C ALA A 496 12.84 -5.23 6.29
N ALA A 497 12.30 -4.14 5.74
CA ALA A 497 12.69 -2.78 6.11
C ALA A 497 12.31 -2.45 7.57
N ASP A 498 11.13 -2.85 8.03
CA ASP A 498 10.67 -2.61 9.39
C ASP A 498 11.51 -3.38 10.42
N LEU A 499 11.94 -4.61 10.12
CA LEU A 499 12.92 -5.35 10.92
C LEU A 499 14.25 -4.60 10.99
N ALA A 500 14.77 -4.12 9.86
CA ALA A 500 16.03 -3.40 9.79
C ALA A 500 15.98 -2.04 10.53
N LYS A 501 14.83 -1.38 10.55
CA LYS A 501 14.58 -0.17 11.35
C LYS A 501 14.43 -0.46 12.85
N GLY A 502 14.26 -1.70 13.25
CA GLY A 502 14.01 -2.09 14.64
C GLY A 502 12.59 -1.77 15.12
N HIS A 503 11.59 -1.76 14.23
CA HIS A 503 10.21 -1.51 14.64
C HIS A 503 9.71 -2.63 15.57
N PRO A 504 9.18 -2.32 16.78
CA PRO A 504 8.93 -3.31 17.83
C PRO A 504 7.91 -4.40 17.44
N ARG A 505 7.01 -4.12 16.50
CA ARG A 505 6.01 -5.08 16.03
C ARG A 505 6.53 -6.05 14.97
N ALA A 506 7.59 -5.72 14.26
CA ALA A 506 8.10 -6.55 13.18
C ALA A 506 8.70 -7.87 13.71
N GLN A 507 9.61 -7.79 14.67
CA GLN A 507 10.34 -8.93 15.22
C GLN A 507 9.43 -10.00 15.83
N VAL A 508 8.34 -9.59 16.50
CA VAL A 508 7.39 -10.52 17.15
C VAL A 508 6.81 -11.53 16.18
N TRP A 509 6.54 -11.10 14.94
CA TRP A 509 5.98 -11.97 13.91
C TRP A 509 7.00 -13.01 13.44
N ASP A 510 8.24 -12.57 13.14
CA ASP A 510 9.34 -13.46 12.73
C ASP A 510 9.68 -14.49 13.82
N ASP A 511 9.73 -14.07 15.08
CA ASP A 511 9.99 -14.97 16.21
C ASP A 511 8.92 -16.06 16.32
N ALA A 512 7.65 -15.68 16.20
CA ALA A 512 6.53 -16.62 16.26
C ALA A 512 6.58 -17.64 15.12
N LEU A 513 6.83 -17.18 13.89
CA LEU A 513 6.92 -18.05 12.72
C LEU A 513 8.15 -18.96 12.78
N SER A 514 9.30 -18.43 13.17
CA SER A 514 10.55 -19.18 13.30
C SER A 514 10.44 -20.26 14.38
N LYS A 515 9.78 -19.93 15.51
CA LYS A 515 9.49 -20.90 16.57
C LYS A 515 8.55 -22.00 16.07
N ALA A 516 7.45 -21.63 15.39
CA ALA A 516 6.52 -22.60 14.82
C ALA A 516 7.21 -23.56 13.84
N ARG A 517 8.11 -23.01 12.98
CA ARG A 517 8.91 -23.78 12.02
C ARG A 517 9.86 -24.74 12.72
N PHE A 518 10.58 -24.29 13.72
CA PHE A 518 11.52 -25.13 14.47
C PHE A 518 10.82 -26.27 15.20
N GLU A 519 9.61 -26.04 15.73
CA GLU A 519 8.79 -27.00 16.45
C GLU A 519 7.93 -27.90 15.54
N PHE A 520 8.05 -27.78 14.22
CA PHE A 520 7.23 -28.48 13.23
C PHE A 520 5.72 -28.31 13.42
N ARG A 521 5.31 -27.17 13.98
CA ARG A 521 3.91 -26.77 14.05
C ARG A 521 3.46 -26.21 12.68
N TRP A 522 3.34 -27.11 11.69
CA TRP A 522 3.12 -26.77 10.28
C TRP A 522 1.92 -25.85 10.06
N ARG A 523 0.80 -26.14 10.72
CA ARG A 523 -0.40 -25.30 10.59
C ARG A 523 -0.12 -23.87 11.06
N ASP A 524 0.55 -23.70 12.20
CA ASP A 524 0.89 -22.38 12.71
C ASP A 524 1.84 -21.65 11.76
N GLN A 525 2.83 -22.36 11.18
CA GLN A 525 3.74 -21.79 10.19
C GLN A 525 2.99 -21.27 8.96
N PHE A 526 2.00 -22.03 8.46
CA PHE A 526 1.19 -21.58 7.31
C PHE A 526 0.29 -20.42 7.70
N HIS A 527 -0.38 -20.48 8.84
CA HIS A 527 -1.27 -19.41 9.30
C HIS A 527 -0.54 -18.09 9.56
N LEU A 528 0.72 -18.17 10.01
CA LEU A 528 1.58 -17.00 10.21
C LEU A 528 2.18 -16.45 8.90
N ALA A 529 2.16 -17.20 7.80
CA ALA A 529 2.70 -16.74 6.54
C ALA A 529 1.94 -15.51 6.00
N LEU A 530 2.64 -14.66 5.23
CA LEU A 530 2.01 -13.58 4.46
C LEU A 530 1.01 -14.15 3.46
N ASP A 531 1.34 -15.28 2.84
CA ASP A 531 0.48 -16.03 1.93
C ASP A 531 0.27 -17.45 2.48
N PRO A 532 -0.70 -17.64 3.37
CA PRO A 532 -0.96 -18.94 3.99
C PRO A 532 -1.47 -20.00 3.00
N GLU A 533 -2.17 -19.57 1.95
CA GLU A 533 -2.72 -20.45 0.92
C GLU A 533 -1.57 -21.07 0.09
N ARG A 534 -0.62 -20.25 -0.35
CA ARG A 534 0.56 -20.70 -1.12
C ARG A 534 1.51 -21.55 -0.28
N ALA A 535 1.69 -21.17 0.98
CA ALA A 535 2.55 -21.93 1.90
C ALA A 535 2.03 -23.36 2.12
N LEU A 536 0.72 -23.51 2.34
CA LEU A 536 0.05 -24.81 2.48
C LEU A 536 0.14 -25.61 1.17
N GLU A 537 -0.18 -24.99 0.03
CA GLU A 537 -0.15 -25.63 -1.28
C GLU A 537 1.22 -26.24 -1.58
N TYR A 538 2.28 -25.47 -1.43
CA TYR A 538 3.66 -25.91 -1.74
C TYR A 538 4.14 -27.01 -0.80
N HIS A 539 3.74 -26.98 0.46
CA HIS A 539 4.06 -28.04 1.40
C HIS A 539 3.34 -29.34 1.01
N ASP A 540 2.06 -29.27 0.71
CA ASP A 540 1.21 -30.44 0.46
C ASP A 540 1.47 -31.10 -0.89
N GLN A 541 1.87 -30.32 -1.92
CA GLN A 541 2.16 -30.85 -3.27
C GLN A 541 3.19 -31.97 -3.29
N THR A 542 4.15 -31.94 -2.38
CA THR A 542 5.29 -32.86 -2.36
C THR A 542 5.15 -33.99 -1.34
N LEU A 543 4.04 -34.03 -0.60
CA LEU A 543 3.77 -35.01 0.46
C LEU A 543 2.54 -35.86 0.12
N PRO A 544 2.73 -37.10 -0.36
CA PRO A 544 1.63 -37.92 -0.91
C PRO A 544 0.66 -38.50 0.12
N HIS A 545 1.01 -38.48 1.42
CA HIS A 545 0.20 -39.07 2.49
C HIS A 545 -0.10 -38.06 3.60
N GLU A 546 -1.33 -38.07 4.10
CA GLU A 546 -1.77 -37.16 5.19
C GLU A 546 -0.87 -37.22 6.43
N GLY A 547 -0.40 -38.43 6.82
CA GLY A 547 0.52 -38.57 7.95
C GLY A 547 1.88 -37.91 7.73
N ALA A 548 2.32 -37.75 6.47
CA ALA A 548 3.58 -37.06 6.16
C ALA A 548 3.44 -35.53 6.28
N LYS A 549 2.24 -34.98 6.11
CA LYS A 549 1.96 -33.53 6.20
C LYS A 549 2.10 -32.96 7.62
N THR A 550 2.07 -33.83 8.63
CA THR A 550 2.24 -33.45 10.04
C THR A 550 3.57 -33.96 10.64
N ALA A 551 4.43 -34.56 9.81
CA ALA A 551 5.69 -35.13 10.25
C ALA A 551 6.73 -34.08 10.64
N HIS A 552 7.69 -34.46 11.47
CA HIS A 552 8.79 -33.60 11.92
C HIS A 552 9.92 -33.52 10.89
N PHE A 553 9.57 -33.39 9.62
CA PHE A 553 10.47 -33.13 8.49
C PHE A 553 9.65 -32.64 7.28
N CYS A 554 10.27 -32.03 6.30
CA CYS A 554 9.66 -31.70 5.01
C CYS A 554 10.25 -32.57 3.89
N SER A 555 9.63 -32.54 2.72
CA SER A 555 10.08 -33.30 1.55
C SER A 555 11.51 -32.95 1.10
N MET A 556 12.00 -31.73 1.37
CA MET A 556 13.34 -31.29 0.97
C MET A 556 14.46 -32.07 1.66
N CYS A 557 14.39 -32.23 2.99
CA CYS A 557 15.41 -32.93 3.77
C CYS A 557 15.08 -34.40 4.01
N GLY A 558 13.79 -34.76 4.04
CA GLY A 558 13.31 -36.05 4.47
C GLY A 558 13.59 -36.35 5.96
N PRO A 559 13.25 -37.59 6.42
CA PRO A 559 13.25 -37.90 7.86
C PRO A 559 14.64 -37.99 8.50
N LYS A 560 15.72 -38.19 7.72
CA LYS A 560 17.06 -38.46 8.25
C LYS A 560 18.00 -37.27 8.20
N PHE A 561 17.71 -36.25 7.39
CA PHE A 561 18.65 -35.14 7.11
C PHE A 561 18.10 -33.77 7.55
N CYS A 562 16.99 -33.73 8.26
CA CYS A 562 16.43 -32.46 8.74
C CYS A 562 17.30 -31.91 9.89
N SER A 563 18.00 -30.81 9.62
CA SER A 563 18.88 -30.17 10.62
C SER A 563 18.14 -29.71 11.86
N MET A 564 16.90 -29.24 11.74
CA MET A 564 16.08 -28.84 12.89
C MET A 564 15.74 -30.04 13.78
N ARG A 565 15.41 -31.21 13.18
CA ARG A 565 15.15 -32.44 13.92
C ARG A 565 16.42 -32.92 14.65
N ILE A 566 17.55 -32.94 13.96
CA ILE A 566 18.84 -33.30 14.55
C ILE A 566 19.17 -32.36 15.74
N THR A 567 18.92 -31.06 15.59
CA THR A 567 19.14 -30.08 16.67
C THR A 567 18.20 -30.31 17.85
N GLN A 568 16.95 -30.69 17.61
CA GLN A 568 16.04 -31.07 18.69
C GLN A 568 16.54 -32.32 19.43
N ASP A 569 16.97 -33.34 18.69
CA ASP A 569 17.51 -34.57 19.30
C ASP A 569 18.76 -34.28 20.16
N ILE A 570 19.61 -33.33 19.76
CA ILE A 570 20.77 -32.86 20.55
C ILE A 570 20.29 -32.13 21.82
N ARG A 571 19.31 -31.25 21.74
CA ARG A 571 18.73 -30.57 22.92
C ARG A 571 18.10 -31.54 23.88
N ASP A 572 17.36 -32.51 23.36
CA ASP A 572 16.77 -33.60 24.16
C ASP A 572 17.80 -34.46 24.84
N PHE A 573 18.94 -34.70 24.20
CA PHE A 573 20.09 -35.40 24.78
C PHE A 573 20.72 -34.58 25.91
N ALA A 574 20.96 -33.30 25.70
CA ALA A 574 21.51 -32.38 26.68
C ALA A 574 20.67 -32.37 27.97
N GLU A 575 19.36 -32.20 27.80
CA GLU A 575 18.42 -32.17 28.92
C GLU A 575 18.37 -33.50 29.67
N ARG A 576 18.43 -34.65 28.96
CA ARG A 576 18.49 -35.97 29.57
C ARG A 576 19.77 -36.21 30.39
N SER A 577 20.86 -35.61 29.91
CA SER A 577 22.18 -35.76 30.53
C SER A 577 22.43 -34.75 31.65
N GLY A 578 21.48 -33.85 31.92
CA GLY A 578 21.61 -32.77 32.92
C GLY A 578 22.68 -31.73 32.55
N LEU A 579 23.03 -31.64 31.27
CA LEU A 579 24.01 -30.71 30.73
C LEU A 579 23.34 -29.40 30.27
N ASP A 580 24.06 -28.29 30.41
CA ASP A 580 23.68 -27.05 29.74
C ASP A 580 23.69 -27.29 28.22
N PRO A 581 22.68 -26.77 27.47
CA PRO A 581 22.58 -26.98 26.01
C PRO A 581 23.85 -26.60 25.21
N GLU A 582 24.57 -25.57 25.65
CA GLU A 582 25.82 -25.15 25.02
C GLU A 582 26.99 -26.11 25.34
N ALA A 583 27.04 -26.61 26.56
CA ALA A 583 28.01 -27.62 26.99
C ALA A 583 27.77 -28.96 26.28
N ALA A 584 26.51 -29.41 26.20
CA ALA A 584 26.13 -30.63 25.50
C ALA A 584 26.39 -30.59 24.01
N LEU A 585 26.19 -29.43 23.37
CA LEU A 585 26.54 -29.25 21.95
C LEU A 585 28.05 -29.39 21.71
N ARG A 586 28.88 -28.81 22.57
CA ARG A 586 30.36 -28.95 22.51
C ARG A 586 30.82 -30.36 22.75
N GLU A 587 30.25 -31.03 23.78
CA GLU A 587 30.60 -32.38 24.14
C GLU A 587 30.14 -33.41 23.11
N GLY A 588 28.90 -33.30 22.63
CA GLY A 588 28.34 -34.15 21.58
C GLY A 588 29.06 -33.98 20.23
N MET A 589 29.51 -32.78 19.89
CA MET A 589 30.35 -32.53 18.71
C MET A 589 31.75 -33.11 18.87
N ALA A 590 32.33 -33.01 20.07
CA ALA A 590 33.63 -33.61 20.39
C ALA A 590 33.60 -35.15 20.31
N ASP A 591 32.55 -35.76 20.86
CA ASP A 591 32.34 -37.20 20.81
C ASP A 591 32.10 -37.70 19.37
N LYS A 592 31.28 -37.03 18.60
CA LYS A 592 31.08 -37.38 17.17
C LYS A 592 32.34 -37.16 16.33
N ALA A 593 33.12 -36.13 16.61
CA ALA A 593 34.43 -35.92 15.97
C ALA A 593 35.46 -36.97 16.36
N ALA A 594 35.39 -37.49 17.60
CA ALA A 594 36.22 -38.60 18.05
C ALA A 594 35.79 -39.92 17.38
N GLU A 595 34.50 -40.22 17.34
CA GLU A 595 33.91 -41.37 16.65
C GLU A 595 34.26 -41.37 15.15
N PHE A 596 34.12 -40.23 14.47
CA PHE A 596 34.52 -40.06 13.09
C PHE A 596 36.00 -40.35 12.85
N ARG A 597 36.86 -39.81 13.71
CA ARG A 597 38.30 -40.10 13.65
C ARG A 597 38.63 -41.56 13.92
N ALA A 598 37.93 -42.21 14.87
CA ALA A 598 38.12 -43.60 15.18
C ALA A 598 37.68 -44.53 14.03
N ASN A 599 36.72 -44.13 13.26
CA ASN A 599 36.19 -44.85 12.08
C ASN A 599 36.96 -44.50 10.75
N GLY A 600 38.17 -43.97 10.85
CA GLY A 600 39.07 -43.79 9.70
C GLY A 600 38.86 -42.47 8.93
N SER A 601 38.08 -41.54 9.44
CA SER A 601 37.79 -40.23 8.80
C SER A 601 37.13 -40.32 7.41
N GLU A 602 36.45 -41.41 7.11
CA GLU A 602 35.73 -41.58 5.84
C GLU A 602 34.26 -41.14 5.97
N VAL A 603 33.81 -40.33 5.01
CA VAL A 603 32.45 -39.78 4.99
C VAL A 603 31.44 -40.81 4.43
N TYR A 604 31.93 -41.82 3.70
CA TYR A 604 31.14 -42.90 3.11
C TYR A 604 31.79 -44.23 3.43
N SER A 605 31.14 -45.06 4.22
CA SER A 605 31.43 -46.47 4.41
C SER A 605 30.30 -47.32 3.85
#